data_f0704e05e2a9a0d5b5fa0b87b9e3d785
#
_entry.id   f0704e05e2a9a0d5b5fa0b87b9e3d785
#
_cell.length_a   1.000
_cell.length_b   1.000
_cell.length_c   1.000
_cell.angle_alpha   90.00
_cell.angle_beta   90.00
_cell.angle_gamma   90.00
#
_symmetry.space_group_name_H-M   'P 1'
#
loop_
_entity.id
_entity.type
_entity.pdbx_description
1 polymer ?
#
loop_
_entity_poly.entity_id
_entity_poly.type
_entity_poly.pdbx_seq_one_letter_code
_entity_poly.pdbx_strand_id
1 'polypeptide(L)'
;MNQVQKLLIIGFVWPEPNSSAAGGRMMQLISLFKADGFSITFASSAQNSDFIVDLYEYGVERKSIELNNSSFDVFIKDLNPTVVLFDRFMIEEQFGWRVAENCPDALRLLDTEDLHCLRLARQKAFKENRLFKTTDLFVEEVAKREVASILRCDLSLLISEFEMQLLESTFKIDNALLYYLPFLLEPINDAILQELPSFEVRKDFVFVGNFLHEPNWNAVQYLKETMWPLIKKQIPEAFLNVYGAYPSQKVMQLHNKKDGFLI
;
A
#
# COMPACT_ATOMS: atom_id res chain seq x y z
N MET A 1 25.14 -5.94 -27.07
CA MET A 1 24.31 -4.85 -26.49
C MET A 1 23.40 -5.47 -25.46
N ASN A 2 23.54 -5.12 -24.20
CA ASN A 2 22.60 -5.61 -23.21
C ASN A 2 21.20 -5.04 -23.57
N GLN A 3 20.23 -5.91 -23.75
CA GLN A 3 18.85 -5.49 -24.01
C GLN A 3 18.35 -4.72 -22.79
N VAL A 4 17.79 -3.53 -22.99
CA VAL A 4 17.20 -2.75 -21.91
C VAL A 4 16.09 -3.57 -21.28
N GLN A 5 16.17 -3.82 -19.98
CA GLN A 5 15.15 -4.53 -19.26
C GLN A 5 13.89 -3.66 -19.14
N LYS A 6 12.73 -4.27 -19.34
CA LYS A 6 11.44 -3.58 -19.32
C LYS A 6 10.62 -4.08 -18.12
N LEU A 7 10.21 -3.15 -17.27
CA LEU A 7 9.28 -3.40 -16.18
C LEU A 7 7.89 -2.88 -16.55
N LEU A 8 6.90 -3.74 -16.49
CA LEU A 8 5.50 -3.35 -16.48
C LEU A 8 4.98 -3.41 -15.04
N ILE A 9 4.53 -2.29 -14.51
CA ILE A 9 3.79 -2.24 -13.25
C ILE A 9 2.30 -2.16 -13.59
N ILE A 10 1.49 -3.08 -13.04
CA ILE A 10 0.04 -3.02 -13.16
C ILE A 10 -0.52 -2.60 -11.81
N GLY A 11 -0.92 -1.32 -11.72
CA GLY A 11 -1.38 -0.71 -10.48
C GLY A 11 -2.88 -0.86 -10.27
N PHE A 12 -3.28 -1.11 -9.01
CA PHE A 12 -4.68 -1.06 -8.60
C PHE A 12 -5.26 0.35 -8.75
N VAL A 13 -4.44 1.35 -8.39
CA VAL A 13 -4.70 2.78 -8.59
C VAL A 13 -3.44 3.44 -9.15
N TRP A 14 -3.56 4.66 -9.63
CA TRP A 14 -2.41 5.49 -9.94
C TRP A 14 -1.67 5.87 -8.65
N PRO A 15 -0.34 5.98 -8.64
CA PRO A 15 0.41 6.32 -7.43
C PRO A 15 0.04 7.70 -6.89
N GLU A 16 -0.28 7.74 -5.61
CA GLU A 16 -0.62 8.95 -4.84
C GLU A 16 0.29 9.06 -3.61
N PRO A 17 1.57 9.43 -3.76
CA PRO A 17 2.53 9.42 -2.66
C PRO A 17 2.18 10.39 -1.53
N ASN A 18 1.44 11.46 -1.83
CA ASN A 18 1.01 12.45 -0.84
C ASN A 18 -0.31 12.09 -0.14
N SER A 19 -1.00 11.02 -0.56
CA SER A 19 -2.28 10.61 0.03
C SER A 19 -2.22 9.27 0.73
N SER A 20 -1.32 8.37 0.34
CA SER A 20 -1.27 7.02 0.88
C SER A 20 0.15 6.47 1.01
N ALA A 21 0.35 5.62 2.02
CA ALA A 21 1.60 4.88 2.20
C ALA A 21 1.89 3.97 0.99
N ALA A 22 0.85 3.33 0.44
CA ALA A 22 0.93 2.52 -0.77
C ALA A 22 1.45 3.30 -1.98
N GLY A 23 0.94 4.53 -2.19
CA GLY A 23 1.45 5.43 -3.23
C GLY A 23 2.91 5.80 -3.02
N GLY A 24 3.31 6.09 -1.77
CA GLY A 24 4.71 6.33 -1.41
C GLY A 24 5.59 5.12 -1.69
N ARG A 25 5.18 3.92 -1.28
CA ARG A 25 5.88 2.66 -1.56
C ARG A 25 6.02 2.41 -3.07
N MET A 26 4.97 2.60 -3.83
CA MET A 26 5.02 2.42 -5.28
C MET A 26 6.07 3.33 -5.93
N MET A 27 6.17 4.60 -5.49
CA MET A 27 7.22 5.50 -5.99
C MET A 27 8.62 5.06 -5.56
N GLN A 28 8.78 4.46 -4.37
CA GLN A 28 10.05 3.87 -3.94
C GLN A 28 10.46 2.68 -4.83
N LEU A 29 9.52 1.78 -5.17
CA LEU A 29 9.76 0.66 -6.09
C LEU A 29 10.12 1.16 -7.50
N ILE A 30 9.40 2.16 -8.02
CA ILE A 30 9.71 2.81 -9.30
C ILE A 30 11.15 3.35 -9.28
N SER A 31 11.53 4.06 -8.22
CA SER A 31 12.87 4.63 -8.08
C SER A 31 13.96 3.55 -8.02
N LEU A 32 13.70 2.45 -7.30
CA LEU A 32 14.61 1.31 -7.20
C LEU A 32 14.88 0.67 -8.57
N PHE A 33 13.83 0.30 -9.29
CA PHE A 33 13.97 -0.33 -10.62
C PHE A 33 14.57 0.63 -11.66
N LYS A 34 14.24 1.91 -11.55
CA LYS A 34 14.83 2.93 -12.43
C LYS A 34 16.34 3.08 -12.19
N ALA A 35 16.78 3.07 -10.93
CA ALA A 35 18.21 3.12 -10.57
C ALA A 35 18.98 1.90 -11.11
N ASP A 36 18.30 0.75 -11.23
CA ASP A 36 18.86 -0.47 -11.84
C ASP A 36 18.73 -0.51 -13.38
N GLY A 37 18.29 0.58 -13.99
CA GLY A 37 18.31 0.77 -15.47
C GLY A 37 17.10 0.21 -16.20
N PHE A 38 15.99 -0.11 -15.50
CA PHE A 38 14.76 -0.55 -16.16
C PHE A 38 14.06 0.60 -16.91
N SER A 39 13.54 0.30 -18.09
CA SER A 39 12.49 1.10 -18.73
C SER A 39 11.14 0.72 -18.13
N ILE A 40 10.43 1.68 -17.56
CA ILE A 40 9.22 1.41 -16.76
C ILE A 40 7.98 1.92 -17.46
N THR A 41 6.98 1.05 -17.60
CA THR A 41 5.61 1.40 -17.97
C THR A 41 4.69 1.10 -16.80
N PHE A 42 3.91 2.08 -16.37
CA PHE A 42 2.88 1.93 -15.34
C PHE A 42 1.51 1.89 -15.99
N ALA A 43 0.79 0.79 -15.82
CA ALA A 43 -0.55 0.57 -16.36
C ALA A 43 -1.58 0.50 -15.25
N SER A 44 -2.75 1.13 -15.43
CA SER A 44 -3.87 1.01 -14.50
C SER A 44 -5.20 1.18 -15.24
N SER A 45 -6.23 0.52 -14.70
CA SER A 45 -7.62 0.72 -15.12
C SER A 45 -8.37 1.76 -14.27
N ALA A 46 -7.70 2.34 -13.27
CA ALA A 46 -8.28 3.32 -12.37
C ALA A 46 -8.49 4.67 -13.06
N GLN A 47 -9.51 5.38 -12.61
CA GLN A 47 -9.72 6.79 -12.98
C GLN A 47 -8.66 7.68 -12.34
N ASN A 48 -8.52 8.90 -12.87
CA ASN A 48 -7.66 9.91 -12.29
C ASN A 48 -8.26 10.47 -11.00
N SER A 49 -7.39 10.83 -10.07
CA SER A 49 -7.72 11.61 -8.88
C SER A 49 -6.86 12.89 -8.84
N ASP A 50 -7.18 13.78 -7.92
CA ASP A 50 -6.43 15.04 -7.73
C ASP A 50 -5.06 14.86 -7.05
N PHE A 51 -4.78 13.65 -6.56
CA PHE A 51 -3.56 13.34 -5.78
C PHE A 51 -2.54 12.50 -6.54
N ILE A 52 -2.84 12.12 -7.78
CA ILE A 52 -1.90 11.33 -8.59
C ILE A 52 -0.67 12.14 -8.95
N VAL A 53 0.47 11.46 -8.91
CA VAL A 53 1.73 12.04 -9.37
C VAL A 53 1.83 12.00 -10.90
N ASP A 54 2.47 13.00 -11.49
CA ASP A 54 2.81 12.93 -12.91
C ASP A 54 3.99 11.97 -13.12
N LEU A 55 3.68 10.76 -13.57
CA LEU A 55 4.66 9.70 -13.80
C LEU A 55 5.69 10.06 -14.89
N TYR A 56 5.34 10.95 -15.83
CA TYR A 56 6.29 11.38 -16.87
C TYR A 56 7.45 12.17 -16.29
N GLU A 57 7.25 12.93 -15.21
CA GLU A 57 8.34 13.64 -14.51
C GLU A 57 9.38 12.66 -13.93
N TYR A 58 8.96 11.42 -13.67
CA TYR A 58 9.83 10.34 -13.18
C TYR A 58 10.39 9.47 -14.33
N GLY A 59 10.09 9.82 -15.60
CA GLY A 59 10.52 9.06 -16.77
C GLY A 59 9.86 7.68 -16.85
N VAL A 60 8.61 7.59 -16.40
CA VAL A 60 7.79 6.37 -16.44
C VAL A 60 6.66 6.58 -17.46
N GLU A 61 6.52 5.65 -18.40
CA GLU A 61 5.40 5.67 -19.33
C GLU A 61 4.09 5.33 -18.60
N ARG A 62 3.04 6.07 -18.94
CA ARG A 62 1.71 5.86 -18.39
C ARG A 62 0.79 5.22 -19.43
N LYS A 63 0.10 4.13 -19.06
CA LYS A 63 -0.83 3.41 -19.91
C LYS A 63 -2.16 3.16 -19.21
N SER A 64 -3.26 3.70 -19.73
CA SER A 64 -4.60 3.27 -19.32
C SER A 64 -4.93 1.94 -19.95
N ILE A 65 -5.44 1.00 -19.14
CA ILE A 65 -5.85 -0.34 -19.55
C ILE A 65 -7.30 -0.59 -19.15
N GLU A 66 -7.94 -1.55 -19.77
CA GLU A 66 -9.33 -1.92 -19.49
C GLU A 66 -9.41 -3.32 -18.91
N LEU A 67 -10.32 -3.50 -17.95
CA LEU A 67 -10.61 -4.81 -17.39
C LEU A 67 -11.34 -5.68 -18.43
N ASN A 68 -10.99 -6.97 -18.46
CA ASN A 68 -11.65 -7.96 -19.33
C ASN A 68 -11.66 -7.59 -20.84
N ASN A 69 -10.68 -6.82 -21.28
CA ASN A 69 -10.57 -6.37 -22.66
C ASN A 69 -9.30 -6.96 -23.31
N SER A 70 -9.45 -7.47 -24.55
CA SER A 70 -8.32 -8.05 -25.31
C SER A 70 -7.30 -7.02 -25.78
N SER A 71 -7.59 -5.72 -25.69
CA SER A 71 -6.61 -4.67 -25.95
C SER A 71 -5.38 -4.76 -25.04
N PHE A 72 -5.54 -5.31 -23.82
CA PHE A 72 -4.43 -5.59 -22.91
C PHE A 72 -3.47 -6.64 -23.49
N ASP A 73 -3.99 -7.68 -24.14
CA ASP A 73 -3.18 -8.76 -24.72
C ASP A 73 -2.30 -8.23 -25.87
N VAL A 74 -2.84 -7.34 -26.67
CA VAL A 74 -2.09 -6.66 -27.74
C VAL A 74 -1.00 -5.77 -27.14
N PHE A 75 -1.38 -4.94 -26.16
CA PHE A 75 -0.45 -4.04 -25.49
C PHE A 75 0.74 -4.78 -24.85
N ILE A 76 0.46 -5.87 -24.10
CA ILE A 76 1.54 -6.56 -23.39
C ILE A 76 2.46 -7.33 -24.33
N LYS A 77 1.96 -7.87 -25.46
CA LYS A 77 2.77 -8.49 -26.52
C LYS A 77 3.71 -7.47 -27.17
N ASP A 78 3.21 -6.29 -27.49
CA ASP A 78 4.00 -5.22 -28.11
C ASP A 78 5.05 -4.67 -27.13
N LEU A 79 4.69 -4.50 -25.86
CA LEU A 79 5.61 -4.07 -24.82
C LEU A 79 6.70 -5.12 -24.57
N ASN A 80 6.33 -6.39 -24.52
CA ASN A 80 7.20 -7.53 -24.23
C ASN A 80 8.08 -7.28 -22.97
N PRO A 81 7.47 -7.15 -21.78
CA PRO A 81 8.21 -6.85 -20.56
C PRO A 81 9.05 -8.05 -20.12
N THR A 82 10.20 -7.77 -19.48
CA THR A 82 11.03 -8.80 -18.82
C THR A 82 10.59 -9.09 -17.40
N VAL A 83 9.94 -8.09 -16.76
CA VAL A 83 9.38 -8.20 -15.40
C VAL A 83 8.00 -7.56 -15.39
N VAL A 84 7.04 -8.19 -14.72
CA VAL A 84 5.72 -7.64 -14.44
C VAL A 84 5.50 -7.60 -12.94
N LEU A 85 5.19 -6.44 -12.40
CA LEU A 85 4.86 -6.22 -10.99
C LEU A 85 3.36 -5.96 -10.85
N PHE A 86 2.68 -6.80 -10.10
CA PHE A 86 1.27 -6.65 -9.76
C PHE A 86 1.12 -5.93 -8.42
N ASP A 87 0.41 -4.81 -8.40
CA ASP A 87 0.04 -4.10 -7.17
C ASP A 87 -1.18 -4.78 -6.54
N ARG A 88 -0.94 -5.63 -5.56
CA ARG A 88 -1.91 -6.45 -4.83
C ARG A 88 -2.46 -7.66 -5.61
N PHE A 89 -2.93 -8.64 -4.85
CA PHE A 89 -3.45 -9.90 -5.39
C PHE A 89 -4.61 -9.73 -6.38
N MET A 90 -5.45 -8.71 -6.19
CA MET A 90 -6.62 -8.47 -7.07
C MET A 90 -6.19 -8.12 -8.49
N ILE A 91 -5.07 -7.45 -8.66
CA ILE A 91 -4.50 -7.12 -9.96
C ILE A 91 -3.89 -8.36 -10.61
N GLU A 92 -3.20 -9.19 -9.82
CA GLU A 92 -2.68 -10.47 -10.31
C GLU A 92 -3.82 -11.37 -10.80
N GLU A 93 -4.92 -11.49 -10.05
CA GLU A 93 -6.10 -12.27 -10.48
C GLU A 93 -6.69 -11.79 -11.81
N GLN A 94 -6.72 -10.48 -12.04
CA GLN A 94 -7.31 -9.90 -13.24
C GLN A 94 -6.40 -10.02 -14.47
N PHE A 95 -5.10 -9.87 -14.30
CA PHE A 95 -4.16 -9.75 -15.40
C PHE A 95 -3.09 -10.84 -15.45
N GLY A 96 -2.81 -11.55 -14.34
CA GLY A 96 -1.71 -12.51 -14.23
C GLY A 96 -1.79 -13.64 -15.25
N TRP A 97 -2.97 -14.21 -15.48
CA TRP A 97 -3.17 -15.25 -16.48
C TRP A 97 -2.90 -14.76 -17.91
N ARG A 98 -3.26 -13.49 -18.23
CA ARG A 98 -2.98 -12.87 -19.52
C ARG A 98 -1.48 -12.62 -19.72
N VAL A 99 -0.78 -12.24 -18.64
CA VAL A 99 0.68 -12.11 -18.65
C VAL A 99 1.32 -13.48 -18.90
N ALA A 100 0.90 -14.51 -18.18
CA ALA A 100 1.42 -15.86 -18.34
C ALA A 100 1.23 -16.42 -19.77
N GLU A 101 0.09 -16.10 -20.40
CA GLU A 101 -0.23 -16.55 -21.76
C GLU A 101 0.55 -15.78 -22.83
N ASN A 102 0.70 -14.45 -22.68
CA ASN A 102 1.23 -13.58 -23.73
C ASN A 102 2.71 -13.24 -23.57
N CYS A 103 3.26 -13.34 -22.35
CA CYS A 103 4.68 -13.09 -22.02
C CYS A 103 5.16 -14.17 -21.03
N PRO A 104 5.25 -15.45 -21.42
CA PRO A 104 5.54 -16.56 -20.52
C PRO A 104 6.93 -16.47 -19.88
N ASP A 105 7.88 -15.79 -20.51
CA ASP A 105 9.24 -15.61 -20.01
C ASP A 105 9.40 -14.43 -19.06
N ALA A 106 8.36 -13.60 -18.87
CA ALA A 106 8.40 -12.47 -17.96
C ALA A 106 8.34 -12.94 -16.49
N LEU A 107 9.24 -12.45 -15.65
CA LEU A 107 9.17 -12.64 -14.21
C LEU A 107 7.94 -11.93 -13.64
N ARG A 108 7.15 -12.63 -12.85
CA ARG A 108 5.92 -12.10 -12.22
C ARG A 108 6.19 -11.84 -10.75
N LEU A 109 6.15 -10.57 -10.40
CA LEU A 109 6.31 -10.10 -9.03
C LEU A 109 4.95 -9.66 -8.48
N LEU A 110 4.68 -9.99 -7.23
CA LEU A 110 3.51 -9.51 -6.51
C LEU A 110 3.96 -8.58 -5.38
N ASP A 111 3.55 -7.32 -5.40
CA ASP A 111 3.64 -6.45 -4.22
C ASP A 111 2.35 -6.61 -3.41
N THR A 112 2.44 -7.27 -2.25
CA THR A 112 1.25 -7.59 -1.45
C THR A 112 0.66 -6.35 -0.78
N GLU A 113 1.47 -5.31 -0.58
CA GLU A 113 1.18 -4.18 0.30
C GLU A 113 1.00 -4.65 1.75
N ASP A 114 -0.22 -5.02 2.15
CA ASP A 114 -0.53 -5.76 3.36
C ASP A 114 -1.29 -7.05 3.03
N LEU A 115 -1.34 -8.01 3.93
CA LEU A 115 -2.21 -9.17 3.76
C LEU A 115 -3.67 -8.78 4.02
N HIS A 116 -4.42 -8.63 2.93
CA HIS A 116 -5.83 -8.25 2.98
C HIS A 116 -6.67 -9.23 3.79
N CYS A 117 -6.40 -10.53 3.68
CA CYS A 117 -7.08 -11.56 4.46
C CYS A 117 -6.87 -11.37 5.96
N LEU A 118 -5.66 -11.01 6.38
CA LEU A 118 -5.36 -10.75 7.79
C LEU A 118 -6.11 -9.53 8.30
N ARG A 119 -6.10 -8.44 7.52
CA ARG A 119 -6.82 -7.21 7.86
C ARG A 119 -8.32 -7.45 7.96
N LEU A 120 -8.92 -8.17 7.01
CA LEU A 120 -10.35 -8.48 7.01
C LEU A 120 -10.75 -9.42 8.14
N ALA A 121 -9.97 -10.46 8.43
CA ALA A 121 -10.22 -11.36 9.54
C ALA A 121 -10.15 -10.65 10.90
N ARG A 122 -9.18 -9.76 11.09
CA ARG A 122 -9.07 -8.90 12.28
C ARG A 122 -10.24 -7.94 12.40
N GLN A 123 -10.65 -7.30 11.31
CA GLN A 123 -11.79 -6.40 11.28
C GLN A 123 -13.09 -7.12 11.66
N LYS A 124 -13.29 -8.33 11.12
CA LYS A 124 -14.47 -9.16 11.44
C LYS A 124 -14.48 -9.56 12.91
N ALA A 125 -13.37 -10.04 13.45
CA ALA A 125 -13.24 -10.36 14.86
C ALA A 125 -13.55 -9.15 15.76
N PHE A 126 -13.06 -7.97 15.39
CA PHE A 126 -13.35 -6.71 16.10
C PHE A 126 -14.84 -6.36 16.05
N LYS A 127 -15.48 -6.44 14.89
CA LYS A 127 -16.93 -6.17 14.75
C LYS A 127 -17.80 -7.17 15.54
N GLU A 128 -17.30 -8.39 15.71
CA GLU A 128 -17.94 -9.45 16.52
C GLU A 128 -17.58 -9.37 18.01
N ASN A 129 -16.83 -8.36 18.45
CA ASN A 129 -16.37 -8.18 19.84
C ASN A 129 -15.63 -9.41 20.40
N ARG A 130 -14.81 -10.08 19.57
CA ARG A 130 -13.98 -11.22 19.95
C ARG A 130 -12.52 -11.03 19.54
N LEU A 131 -11.66 -11.81 20.18
CA LEU A 131 -10.26 -11.84 19.77
C LEU A 131 -10.10 -12.55 18.40
N PHE A 132 -9.22 -12.00 17.57
CA PHE A 132 -8.76 -12.64 16.36
C PHE A 132 -8.00 -13.94 16.69
N LYS A 133 -8.23 -14.98 15.89
CA LYS A 133 -7.48 -16.24 15.92
C LYS A 133 -6.94 -16.54 14.52
N THR A 134 -5.76 -17.12 14.44
CA THR A 134 -5.15 -17.48 13.15
C THR A 134 -6.06 -18.42 12.33
N THR A 135 -6.87 -19.23 13.00
CA THR A 135 -7.87 -20.10 12.34
C THR A 135 -8.94 -19.31 11.59
N ASP A 136 -9.15 -18.02 11.90
CA ASP A 136 -10.10 -17.17 11.19
C ASP A 136 -9.69 -16.98 9.73
N LEU A 137 -8.40 -17.06 9.42
CA LEU A 137 -7.88 -16.94 8.05
C LEU A 137 -8.35 -18.07 7.13
N PHE A 138 -8.57 -19.28 7.65
CA PHE A 138 -8.98 -20.43 6.82
C PHE A 138 -10.43 -20.35 6.35
N VAL A 139 -11.25 -19.52 6.97
CA VAL A 139 -12.65 -19.30 6.58
C VAL A 139 -12.86 -18.04 5.74
N GLU A 140 -11.82 -17.24 5.57
CA GLU A 140 -11.86 -16.03 4.73
C GLU A 140 -11.60 -16.40 3.26
N GLU A 141 -12.57 -16.13 2.38
CA GLU A 141 -12.41 -16.37 0.93
C GLU A 141 -11.26 -15.57 0.33
N VAL A 142 -10.99 -14.38 0.86
CA VAL A 142 -9.87 -13.54 0.43
C VAL A 142 -8.53 -14.21 0.70
N ALA A 143 -8.39 -15.00 1.76
CA ALA A 143 -7.15 -15.72 2.05
C ALA A 143 -6.81 -16.74 0.95
N LYS A 144 -7.80 -17.47 0.42
CA LYS A 144 -7.60 -18.43 -0.67
C LYS A 144 -7.12 -17.71 -1.95
N ARG A 145 -7.72 -16.57 -2.25
CA ARG A 145 -7.40 -15.77 -3.44
C ARG A 145 -6.00 -15.17 -3.35
N GLU A 146 -5.67 -14.60 -2.20
CA GLU A 146 -4.38 -13.97 -1.94
C GLU A 146 -3.24 -15.00 -1.95
N VAL A 147 -3.41 -16.15 -1.28
CA VAL A 147 -2.46 -17.26 -1.33
C VAL A 147 -2.31 -17.81 -2.76
N ALA A 148 -3.41 -17.93 -3.50
CA ALA A 148 -3.35 -18.38 -4.89
C ALA A 148 -2.56 -17.41 -5.78
N SER A 149 -2.68 -16.10 -5.56
CA SER A 149 -1.90 -15.09 -6.29
C SER A 149 -0.41 -15.17 -5.96
N ILE A 150 -0.05 -15.37 -4.69
CA ILE A 150 1.33 -15.61 -4.27
C ILE A 150 1.92 -16.83 -4.99
N LEU A 151 1.16 -17.94 -5.05
CA LEU A 151 1.61 -19.20 -5.68
C LEU A 151 1.70 -19.12 -7.22
N ARG A 152 1.05 -18.13 -7.87
CA ARG A 152 1.14 -17.92 -9.32
C ARG A 152 2.27 -16.97 -9.71
N CYS A 153 2.84 -16.24 -8.76
CA CYS A 153 3.97 -15.34 -8.99
C CYS A 153 5.30 -16.04 -8.69
N ASP A 154 6.36 -15.54 -9.31
CA ASP A 154 7.72 -16.05 -9.10
C ASP A 154 8.31 -15.53 -7.78
N LEU A 155 7.89 -14.33 -7.34
CA LEU A 155 8.28 -13.75 -6.06
C LEU A 155 7.22 -12.77 -5.57
N SER A 156 6.97 -12.78 -4.25
CA SER A 156 6.07 -11.83 -3.58
C SER A 156 6.85 -10.94 -2.62
N LEU A 157 6.65 -9.62 -2.73
CA LEU A 157 7.28 -8.60 -1.90
C LEU A 157 6.39 -8.31 -0.68
N LEU A 158 6.94 -8.46 0.52
CA LEU A 158 6.22 -8.23 1.78
C LEU A 158 6.89 -7.12 2.59
N ILE A 159 6.09 -6.24 3.18
CA ILE A 159 6.58 -5.14 4.02
C ILE A 159 6.68 -5.51 5.50
N SER A 160 6.14 -6.66 5.89
CA SER A 160 5.99 -7.08 7.29
C SER A 160 6.59 -8.46 7.51
N GLU A 161 7.60 -8.53 8.39
CA GLU A 161 8.16 -9.81 8.83
C GLU A 161 7.11 -10.71 9.51
N PHE A 162 6.16 -10.10 10.24
CA PHE A 162 5.05 -10.84 10.85
C PHE A 162 4.18 -11.51 9.79
N GLU A 163 3.86 -10.82 8.71
CA GLU A 163 3.05 -11.39 7.63
C GLU A 163 3.80 -12.47 6.86
N MET A 164 5.11 -12.28 6.66
CA MET A 164 5.97 -13.29 6.07
C MET A 164 5.97 -14.58 6.92
N GLN A 165 6.21 -14.47 8.23
CA GLN A 165 6.15 -15.61 9.16
C GLN A 165 4.76 -16.26 9.19
N LEU A 166 3.68 -15.47 9.05
CA LEU A 166 2.31 -15.97 8.99
C LEU A 166 2.08 -16.82 7.74
N LEU A 167 2.55 -16.37 6.57
CA LEU A 167 2.46 -17.12 5.32
C LEU A 167 3.23 -18.44 5.40
N GLU A 168 4.44 -18.42 5.91
CA GLU A 168 5.26 -19.61 6.10
C GLU A 168 4.65 -20.60 7.11
N SER A 169 4.28 -20.10 8.29
CA SER A 169 3.84 -20.96 9.40
C SER A 169 2.41 -21.47 9.23
N THR A 170 1.50 -20.64 8.72
CA THR A 170 0.06 -20.92 8.64
C THR A 170 -0.32 -21.54 7.30
N PHE A 171 0.10 -20.92 6.19
CA PHE A 171 -0.25 -21.37 4.85
C PHE A 171 0.81 -22.28 4.21
N LYS A 172 1.97 -22.48 4.87
CA LYS A 172 3.08 -23.32 4.39
C LYS A 172 3.62 -22.88 3.03
N ILE A 173 3.60 -21.57 2.78
CA ILE A 173 4.22 -21.00 1.59
C ILE A 173 5.73 -21.18 1.66
N ASP A 174 6.34 -21.61 0.57
CA ASP A 174 7.78 -21.74 0.47
C ASP A 174 8.43 -20.34 0.58
N ASN A 175 9.42 -20.22 1.45
CA ASN A 175 10.18 -18.97 1.66
C ASN A 175 10.84 -18.48 0.36
N ALA A 176 11.17 -19.36 -0.57
CA ALA A 176 11.71 -19.00 -1.88
C ALA A 176 10.75 -18.13 -2.72
N LEU A 177 9.45 -18.12 -2.42
CA LEU A 177 8.45 -17.27 -3.07
C LEU A 177 8.23 -15.94 -2.36
N LEU A 178 8.87 -15.71 -1.21
CA LEU A 178 8.64 -14.56 -0.34
C LEU A 178 9.92 -13.75 -0.19
N TYR A 179 9.81 -12.43 -0.31
CA TYR A 179 10.92 -11.52 -0.11
C TYR A 179 10.51 -10.37 0.80
N TYR A 180 11.20 -10.24 1.92
CA TYR A 180 11.00 -9.10 2.83
C TYR A 180 11.59 -7.84 2.22
N LEU A 181 10.74 -6.92 1.81
CA LEU A 181 11.14 -5.62 1.28
C LEU A 181 10.33 -4.52 1.99
N PRO A 182 10.84 -3.98 3.10
CA PRO A 182 10.17 -2.90 3.83
C PRO A 182 10.11 -1.61 3.02
N PHE A 183 9.56 -0.55 3.60
CA PHE A 183 9.61 0.78 3.00
C PHE A 183 11.07 1.22 2.82
N LEU A 184 11.39 1.71 1.62
CA LEU A 184 12.73 2.19 1.24
C LEU A 184 12.83 3.69 1.56
N LEU A 185 12.94 3.99 2.85
CA LEU A 185 12.99 5.36 3.33
C LEU A 185 14.40 5.95 3.10
N GLU A 186 14.44 7.22 2.70
CA GLU A 186 15.71 7.96 2.63
C GLU A 186 16.30 8.12 4.02
N PRO A 187 17.62 7.92 4.19
CA PRO A 187 18.28 8.16 5.44
C PRO A 187 18.16 9.62 5.89
N ILE A 188 17.82 9.83 7.15
CA ILE A 188 17.83 11.17 7.73
C ILE A 188 19.29 11.58 7.92
N ASN A 189 19.72 12.62 7.23
CA ASN A 189 21.06 13.16 7.34
C ASN A 189 21.21 14.15 8.52
N ASP A 190 22.44 14.46 8.90
CA ASP A 190 22.72 15.35 10.05
C ASP A 190 22.16 16.77 9.86
N ALA A 191 22.08 17.27 8.62
CA ALA A 191 21.49 18.59 8.35
C ALA A 191 20.00 18.62 8.68
N ILE A 192 19.25 17.59 8.27
CA ILE A 192 17.82 17.44 8.61
C ILE A 192 17.66 17.30 10.14
N LEU A 193 18.53 16.50 10.79
CA LEU A 193 18.46 16.31 12.25
C LEU A 193 18.69 17.63 13.02
N GLN A 194 19.57 18.50 12.53
CA GLN A 194 19.83 19.81 13.13
C GLN A 194 18.68 20.81 12.98
N GLU A 195 17.87 20.67 11.94
CA GLU A 195 16.67 21.51 11.70
C GLU A 195 15.45 21.07 12.53
N LEU A 196 15.46 19.82 13.05
CA LEU A 196 14.35 19.33 13.84
C LEU A 196 14.32 20.01 15.22
N PRO A 197 13.13 20.41 15.71
CA PRO A 197 13.00 21.00 17.03
C PRO A 197 13.40 19.98 18.11
N SER A 198 14.08 20.46 19.16
CA SER A 198 14.45 19.60 20.28
C SER A 198 13.21 19.07 21.02
N PHE A 199 13.39 18.03 21.83
CA PHE A 199 12.29 17.42 22.58
C PHE A 199 11.56 18.44 23.47
N GLU A 200 12.29 19.39 24.08
CA GLU A 200 11.77 20.36 25.02
C GLU A 200 10.82 21.36 24.38
N VAL A 201 10.97 21.63 23.07
CA VAL A 201 10.11 22.57 22.33
C VAL A 201 9.01 21.88 21.54
N ARG A 202 9.09 20.56 21.38
CA ARG A 202 8.03 19.79 20.72
C ARG A 202 6.79 19.72 21.60
N LYS A 203 5.64 20.07 21.05
CA LYS A 203 4.35 20.06 21.74
C LYS A 203 3.31 19.38 20.86
N ASP A 204 2.19 19.05 21.51
CA ASP A 204 1.02 18.51 20.85
C ASP A 204 1.18 17.10 20.28
N PHE A 205 0.12 16.63 19.71
CA PHE A 205 0.01 15.30 19.13
C PHE A 205 -0.35 15.38 17.65
N VAL A 206 0.05 14.39 16.88
CA VAL A 206 -0.27 14.29 15.47
C VAL A 206 -0.83 12.91 15.14
N PHE A 207 -1.84 12.90 14.29
CA PHE A 207 -2.33 11.70 13.62
C PHE A 207 -2.30 11.94 12.10
N VAL A 208 -1.84 10.95 11.35
CA VAL A 208 -1.81 11.02 9.88
C VAL A 208 -2.50 9.78 9.31
N GLY A 209 -3.43 9.97 8.36
CA GLY A 209 -4.08 8.81 7.72
C GLY A 209 -4.93 9.18 6.52
N ASN A 210 -5.00 8.28 5.54
CA ASN A 210 -5.95 8.37 4.43
C ASN A 210 -7.34 7.92 4.92
N PHE A 211 -8.37 8.76 4.79
CA PHE A 211 -9.71 8.50 5.35
C PHE A 211 -10.61 7.64 4.45
N LEU A 212 -10.17 7.26 3.25
CA LEU A 212 -10.81 6.17 2.51
C LEU A 212 -10.51 4.80 3.13
N HIS A 213 -9.46 4.71 3.95
CA HIS A 213 -9.09 3.49 4.64
C HIS A 213 -9.87 3.38 5.97
N GLU A 214 -10.81 2.45 6.07
CA GLU A 214 -11.70 2.28 7.23
C GLU A 214 -10.97 2.20 8.58
N PRO A 215 -9.81 1.50 8.72
CA PRO A 215 -9.06 1.51 9.96
C PRO A 215 -8.64 2.89 10.45
N ASN A 216 -8.28 3.80 9.54
CA ASN A 216 -7.89 5.17 9.92
C ASN A 216 -9.09 5.98 10.43
N TRP A 217 -10.25 5.82 9.80
CA TRP A 217 -11.49 6.41 10.32
C TRP A 217 -11.81 5.89 11.73
N ASN A 218 -11.79 4.58 11.92
CA ASN A 218 -12.04 3.96 13.22
C ASN A 218 -11.03 4.43 14.29
N ALA A 219 -9.73 4.52 13.91
CA ALA A 219 -8.68 5.01 14.80
C ALA A 219 -8.92 6.46 15.24
N VAL A 220 -9.29 7.37 14.33
CA VAL A 220 -9.57 8.77 14.67
C VAL A 220 -10.80 8.91 15.56
N GLN A 221 -11.84 8.13 15.28
CA GLN A 221 -13.02 8.10 16.13
C GLN A 221 -12.69 7.61 17.54
N TYR A 222 -11.98 6.50 17.67
CA TYR A 222 -11.53 5.96 18.96
C TYR A 222 -10.61 6.95 19.69
N LEU A 223 -9.71 7.59 18.96
CA LEU A 223 -8.84 8.63 19.50
C LEU A 223 -9.64 9.80 20.05
N LYS A 224 -10.67 10.28 19.33
CA LYS A 224 -11.55 11.37 19.77
C LYS A 224 -12.39 11.01 20.98
N GLU A 225 -13.04 9.86 20.94
CA GLU A 225 -14.06 9.50 21.90
C GLU A 225 -13.46 8.88 23.18
N THR A 226 -12.36 8.15 23.07
CA THR A 226 -11.82 7.35 24.18
C THR A 226 -10.50 7.89 24.71
N MET A 227 -9.53 8.18 23.84
CA MET A 227 -8.19 8.53 24.28
C MET A 227 -8.04 10.03 24.57
N TRP A 228 -8.58 10.88 23.71
CA TRP A 228 -8.41 12.33 23.81
C TRP A 228 -8.92 12.93 25.13
N PRO A 229 -10.08 12.53 25.67
CA PRO A 229 -10.53 13.00 26.98
C PRO A 229 -9.56 12.66 28.11
N LEU A 230 -8.89 11.49 28.03
CA LEU A 230 -7.90 11.08 29.03
C LEU A 230 -6.62 11.92 28.93
N ILE A 231 -6.17 12.20 27.71
CA ILE A 231 -5.01 13.04 27.46
C ILE A 231 -5.29 14.47 27.95
N LYS A 232 -6.43 15.04 27.58
CA LYS A 232 -6.84 16.41 28.00
C LYS A 232 -6.96 16.56 29.50
N LYS A 233 -7.32 15.51 30.21
CA LYS A 233 -7.36 15.52 31.67
C LYS A 233 -5.95 15.68 32.30
N GLN A 234 -4.92 15.14 31.66
CA GLN A 234 -3.55 15.19 32.12
C GLN A 234 -2.78 16.42 31.59
N ILE A 235 -3.09 16.80 30.34
CA ILE A 235 -2.42 17.88 29.62
C ILE A 235 -3.51 18.79 29.00
N PRO A 236 -4.12 19.69 29.80
CA PRO A 236 -5.26 20.48 29.38
C PRO A 236 -5.00 21.39 28.16
N GLU A 237 -3.74 21.86 28.00
CA GLU A 237 -3.30 22.74 26.93
C GLU A 237 -2.93 22.02 25.62
N ALA A 238 -2.84 20.69 25.61
CA ALA A 238 -2.44 19.94 24.42
C ALA A 238 -3.43 20.08 23.27
N PHE A 239 -2.89 20.02 22.04
CA PHE A 239 -3.65 19.90 20.81
C PHE A 239 -3.36 18.57 20.14
N LEU A 240 -4.33 18.03 19.43
CA LEU A 240 -4.18 16.93 18.49
C LEU A 240 -4.48 17.44 17.09
N ASN A 241 -3.49 17.35 16.21
CA ASN A 241 -3.60 17.72 14.82
C ASN A 241 -3.79 16.45 13.98
N VAL A 242 -4.90 16.36 13.28
CA VAL A 242 -5.26 15.23 12.42
C VAL A 242 -5.07 15.65 10.96
N TYR A 243 -4.15 14.99 10.27
CA TYR A 243 -3.86 15.24 8.86
C TYR A 243 -4.24 14.03 8.02
N GLY A 244 -4.63 14.27 6.78
CA GLY A 244 -4.85 13.17 5.85
C GLY A 244 -5.67 13.54 4.63
N ALA A 245 -5.61 12.66 3.63
CA ALA A 245 -6.37 12.82 2.39
C ALA A 245 -7.79 12.26 2.54
N TYR A 246 -8.69 12.77 1.69
CA TYR A 246 -10.08 12.30 1.53
C TYR A 246 -10.92 12.36 2.82
N PRO A 247 -10.88 13.43 3.62
CA PRO A 247 -11.69 13.50 4.81
C PRO A 247 -13.18 13.57 4.44
N SER A 248 -13.96 12.62 4.97
CA SER A 248 -15.42 12.67 4.86
C SER A 248 -16.01 13.75 5.74
N GLN A 249 -17.27 14.12 5.51
CA GLN A 249 -17.97 15.07 6.40
C GLN A 249 -17.99 14.59 7.86
N LYS A 250 -18.06 13.27 8.09
CA LYS A 250 -18.02 12.68 9.44
C LYS A 250 -16.68 12.95 10.13
N VAL A 251 -15.56 12.86 9.39
CA VAL A 251 -14.23 13.21 9.90
C VAL A 251 -14.20 14.68 10.27
N MET A 252 -14.61 15.56 9.35
CA MET A 252 -14.62 17.01 9.57
C MET A 252 -15.49 17.44 10.77
N GLN A 253 -16.58 16.72 11.05
CA GLN A 253 -17.44 16.98 12.22
C GLN A 253 -16.77 16.69 13.57
N LEU A 254 -15.66 15.93 13.59
CA LEU A 254 -14.90 15.71 14.83
C LEU A 254 -14.06 16.92 15.24
N HIS A 255 -13.86 17.89 14.31
CA HIS A 255 -13.11 19.10 14.60
C HIS A 255 -13.70 19.89 15.77
N ASN A 256 -12.89 20.15 16.79
CA ASN A 256 -13.29 20.92 17.95
C ASN A 256 -12.11 21.71 18.51
N LYS A 257 -12.01 22.98 18.08
CA LYS A 257 -10.93 23.88 18.49
C LYS A 257 -10.91 24.13 19.99
N LYS A 258 -12.07 24.19 20.65
CA LYS A 258 -12.16 24.41 22.11
C LYS A 258 -11.59 23.25 22.90
N ASP A 259 -11.75 22.04 22.36
CA ASP A 259 -11.22 20.82 22.95
C ASP A 259 -9.80 20.48 22.44
N GLY A 260 -9.23 21.29 21.57
CA GLY A 260 -7.90 21.07 21.01
C GLY A 260 -7.82 19.90 20.01
N PHE A 261 -8.93 19.43 19.44
CA PHE A 261 -8.99 18.39 18.44
C PHE A 261 -9.16 19.04 17.06
N LEU A 262 -8.10 19.07 16.27
CA LEU A 262 -8.01 19.83 15.02
C LEU A 262 -7.93 18.88 13.82
N ILE A 263 -8.76 19.11 12.80
CA ILE A 263 -8.76 18.40 11.53
C ILE A 263 -8.59 19.39 10.40
#